data_bc86bfff265ec7df6196b01e4ddada3a
#
_entry.id   bc86bfff265ec7df6196b01e4ddada3a
#
_cell.length_a   1.000
_cell.length_b   1.000
_cell.length_c   1.000
_cell.angle_alpha   90.00
_cell.angle_beta   90.00
_cell.angle_gamma   90.00
#
_symmetry.space_group_name_H-M   'P 1'
#
loop_
_entity.id
_entity.type
_entity.pdbx_description
1 polymer ?
#
loop_
_entity_poly.entity_id
_entity_poly.type
_entity_poly.pdbx_seq_one_letter_code
_entity_poly.pdbx_strand_id
1 'polypeptide(L)'
;MDYKMIHYTVERSIATITLDCAPTLNALDMNMSLEVESALHEAEADAAVKVVVLAGAGRAFSGGGDIRFMKTHCDEPDFAKKSMGPLAGKLSEIVLYMKKMSKIVICAVAGACAGGAANLAFACDFIYAADNAKFLQAFVGIGLCPDTGGVYTLPRMIGTHRAFDMFVTGRIVAAKEAYDIGLVKAVTTKEDLLPTVYAFAEKLTKGPTLAYRNMKKLMFESMYKGFEEYMKAESVYLGECSSSEDFKEGITAFLEKRPAEFQGK
;
A
#
# COMPACT_ATOMS: atom_id res chain seq x y z
N MET A 1 -22.33 -2.94 -1.56
CA MET A 1 -22.18 -3.25 -0.12
C MET A 1 -22.25 -1.97 0.69
N ASP A 2 -22.57 -2.04 1.98
CA ASP A 2 -22.51 -0.88 2.86
C ASP A 2 -21.13 -0.86 3.54
N TYR A 3 -20.16 -0.19 2.92
CA TYR A 3 -18.81 -0.06 3.42
C TYR A 3 -18.75 0.95 4.56
N LYS A 4 -17.94 0.69 5.59
CA LYS A 4 -17.83 1.52 6.80
C LYS A 4 -16.52 2.30 6.88
N MET A 5 -15.48 1.78 6.25
CA MET A 5 -14.12 2.32 6.32
C MET A 5 -13.61 2.84 4.98
N ILE A 6 -14.39 2.62 3.91
CA ILE A 6 -14.10 3.16 2.58
C ILE A 6 -15.35 3.77 1.97
N HIS A 7 -15.16 4.68 1.03
CA HIS A 7 -16.19 5.09 0.08
C HIS A 7 -15.93 4.44 -1.26
N TYR A 8 -16.98 3.83 -1.84
CA TYR A 8 -16.94 3.25 -3.18
C TYR A 8 -17.96 3.93 -4.08
N THR A 9 -17.50 4.47 -5.19
CA THR A 9 -18.36 5.10 -6.19
C THR A 9 -17.94 4.66 -7.59
N VAL A 10 -18.91 4.62 -8.50
CA VAL A 10 -18.65 4.37 -9.93
C VAL A 10 -19.24 5.52 -10.75
N GLU A 11 -18.38 6.28 -11.40
CA GLU A 11 -18.76 7.38 -12.28
C GLU A 11 -17.93 7.35 -13.56
N ARG A 12 -18.55 7.58 -14.71
CA ARG A 12 -17.87 7.66 -16.03
C ARG A 12 -16.96 6.46 -16.33
N SER A 13 -17.39 5.25 -15.95
CA SER A 13 -16.60 4.01 -16.06
C SER A 13 -15.33 3.97 -15.20
N ILE A 14 -15.24 4.78 -14.16
CA ILE A 14 -14.18 4.82 -13.16
C ILE A 14 -14.78 4.41 -11.82
N ALA A 15 -14.26 3.33 -11.22
CA ALA A 15 -14.53 3.01 -9.83
C ALA A 15 -13.52 3.77 -8.95
N THR A 16 -14.01 4.45 -7.93
CA THR A 16 -13.16 5.12 -6.95
C THR A 16 -13.32 4.46 -5.60
N ILE A 17 -12.21 4.01 -5.03
CA ILE A 17 -12.09 3.46 -3.67
C ILE A 17 -11.35 4.50 -2.84
N THR A 18 -12.02 5.11 -1.88
CA THR A 18 -11.42 6.11 -0.99
C THR A 18 -11.36 5.56 0.42
N LEU A 19 -10.15 5.35 0.94
CA LEU A 19 -9.93 4.98 2.34
C LEU A 19 -10.41 6.13 3.23
N ASP A 20 -11.30 5.87 4.19
CA ASP A 20 -11.86 6.92 5.08
C ASP A 20 -12.04 6.42 6.51
N CYS A 21 -10.98 6.49 7.27
CA CYS A 21 -10.95 6.24 8.71
C CYS A 21 -10.06 7.27 9.40
N ALA A 22 -10.55 8.50 9.56
CA ALA A 22 -9.79 9.62 10.12
C ALA A 22 -9.16 9.36 11.50
N PRO A 23 -9.81 8.64 12.45
CA PRO A 23 -9.23 8.37 13.77
C PRO A 23 -7.92 7.60 13.74
N THR A 24 -7.73 6.73 12.76
CA THR A 24 -6.53 5.89 12.58
C THR A 24 -5.62 6.38 11.45
N LEU A 25 -5.93 7.51 10.81
CA LEU A 25 -5.25 7.97 9.59
C LEU A 25 -5.34 6.95 8.46
N ASN A 26 -6.52 6.39 8.25
CA ASN A 26 -6.76 5.36 7.24
C ASN A 26 -5.84 4.13 7.42
N ALA A 27 -5.57 3.73 8.68
CA ALA A 27 -4.75 2.56 8.94
C ALA A 27 -5.35 1.31 8.30
N LEU A 28 -4.49 0.48 7.73
CA LEU A 28 -4.87 -0.80 7.16
C LEU A 28 -4.94 -1.84 8.28
N ASP A 29 -6.13 -2.02 8.84
CA ASP A 29 -6.47 -3.18 9.67
C ASP A 29 -7.17 -4.26 8.82
N MET A 30 -7.57 -5.35 9.46
CA MET A 30 -8.24 -6.45 8.75
C MET A 30 -9.57 -5.99 8.13
N ASN A 31 -10.35 -5.15 8.81
CA ASN A 31 -11.64 -4.68 8.31
C ASN A 31 -11.47 -3.78 7.09
N MET A 32 -10.59 -2.78 7.17
CA MET A 32 -10.26 -1.92 6.02
C MET A 32 -9.75 -2.75 4.84
N SER A 33 -8.90 -3.75 5.11
CA SER A 33 -8.34 -4.62 4.06
C SER A 33 -9.43 -5.46 3.38
N LEU A 34 -10.36 -6.02 4.14
CA LEU A 34 -11.49 -6.79 3.58
C LEU A 34 -12.44 -5.91 2.76
N GLU A 35 -12.68 -4.67 3.19
CA GLU A 35 -13.51 -3.73 2.42
C GLU A 35 -12.81 -3.31 1.11
N VAL A 36 -11.51 -3.03 1.15
CA VAL A 36 -10.71 -2.74 -0.06
C VAL A 36 -10.72 -3.92 -1.03
N GLU A 37 -10.51 -5.14 -0.54
CA GLU A 37 -10.58 -6.37 -1.34
C GLU A 37 -11.95 -6.52 -2.01
N SER A 38 -13.02 -6.37 -1.22
CA SER A 38 -14.39 -6.47 -1.72
C SER A 38 -14.68 -5.44 -2.81
N ALA A 39 -14.26 -4.19 -2.61
CA ALA A 39 -14.44 -3.12 -3.60
C ALA A 39 -13.64 -3.37 -4.89
N LEU A 40 -12.43 -3.91 -4.79
CA LEU A 40 -11.65 -4.31 -5.97
C LEU A 40 -12.32 -5.45 -6.74
N HIS A 41 -12.88 -6.44 -6.05
CA HIS A 41 -13.64 -7.52 -6.68
C HIS A 41 -14.92 -7.01 -7.34
N GLU A 42 -15.66 -6.11 -6.68
CA GLU A 42 -16.84 -5.47 -7.24
C GLU A 42 -16.48 -4.67 -8.51
N ALA A 43 -15.42 -3.87 -8.45
CA ALA A 43 -14.91 -3.13 -9.60
C ALA A 43 -14.47 -4.05 -10.74
N GLU A 44 -13.82 -5.18 -10.46
CA GLU A 44 -13.40 -6.14 -11.49
C GLU A 44 -14.59 -6.83 -12.16
N ALA A 45 -15.62 -7.19 -11.40
CA ALA A 45 -16.81 -7.87 -11.90
C ALA A 45 -17.74 -6.94 -12.72
N ASP A 46 -17.72 -5.64 -12.44
CA ASP A 46 -18.58 -4.68 -13.16
C ASP A 46 -18.03 -4.37 -14.55
N ALA A 47 -18.75 -4.81 -15.59
CA ALA A 47 -18.39 -4.53 -16.99
C ALA A 47 -18.40 -3.05 -17.36
N ALA A 48 -19.15 -2.21 -16.64
CA ALA A 48 -19.18 -0.76 -16.85
C ALA A 48 -17.92 -0.06 -16.35
N VAL A 49 -17.20 -0.65 -15.37
CA VAL A 49 -15.95 -0.13 -14.86
C VAL A 49 -14.79 -0.50 -15.77
N LYS A 50 -13.95 0.46 -16.13
CA LYS A 50 -12.77 0.28 -16.98
C LYS A 50 -11.46 0.62 -16.25
N VAL A 51 -11.51 1.52 -15.27
CA VAL A 51 -10.37 2.00 -14.49
C VAL A 51 -10.77 2.06 -13.03
N VAL A 52 -9.83 1.77 -12.13
CA VAL A 52 -9.98 1.93 -10.69
C VAL A 52 -9.07 3.04 -10.20
N VAL A 53 -9.58 3.91 -9.35
CA VAL A 53 -8.82 4.94 -8.62
C VAL A 53 -8.82 4.58 -7.14
N LEU A 54 -7.65 4.53 -6.52
CA LEU A 54 -7.45 4.34 -5.08
C LEU A 54 -6.94 5.64 -4.47
N ALA A 55 -7.63 6.14 -3.46
CA ALA A 55 -7.30 7.41 -2.79
C ALA A 55 -7.48 7.30 -1.27
N GLY A 56 -6.99 8.28 -0.53
CA GLY A 56 -7.24 8.43 0.91
C GLY A 56 -7.96 9.74 1.20
N ALA A 57 -8.97 9.68 2.07
CA ALA A 57 -9.65 10.87 2.58
C ALA A 57 -8.82 11.59 3.66
N GLY A 58 -9.08 12.87 3.83
CA GLY A 58 -8.51 13.67 4.91
C GLY A 58 -7.08 14.13 4.65
N ARG A 59 -6.19 13.90 5.64
CA ARG A 59 -4.82 14.46 5.65
C ARG A 59 -3.73 13.50 5.21
N ALA A 60 -4.07 12.24 4.97
CA ALA A 60 -3.13 11.19 4.58
C ALA A 60 -3.77 10.24 3.59
N PHE A 61 -2.97 9.62 2.74
CA PHE A 61 -3.40 8.43 2.02
C PHE A 61 -3.67 7.31 3.04
N SER A 62 -2.64 6.91 3.78
CA SER A 62 -2.76 6.03 4.93
C SER A 62 -1.49 6.06 5.78
N GLY A 63 -1.66 5.95 7.10
CA GLY A 63 -0.55 5.83 8.06
C GLY A 63 0.11 4.46 8.10
N GLY A 64 -0.39 3.47 7.35
CA GLY A 64 0.09 2.08 7.42
C GLY A 64 -0.71 1.24 8.41
N GLY A 65 -0.06 0.33 9.12
CA GLY A 65 -0.70 -0.48 10.16
C GLY A 65 -1.08 0.34 11.41
N ASP A 66 -2.06 -0.14 12.17
CA ASP A 66 -2.44 0.50 13.44
C ASP A 66 -1.45 0.14 14.57
N ILE A 67 -0.50 1.06 14.81
CA ILE A 67 0.53 0.89 15.85
C ILE A 67 -0.07 0.81 17.26
N ARG A 68 -1.21 1.47 17.52
CA ARG A 68 -1.86 1.41 18.84
C ARG A 68 -2.45 0.03 19.07
N PHE A 69 -3.11 -0.52 18.06
CA PHE A 69 -3.57 -1.91 18.11
C PHE A 69 -2.41 -2.87 18.34
N MET A 70 -1.33 -2.73 17.60
CA MET A 70 -0.13 -3.55 17.78
C MET A 70 0.40 -3.47 19.22
N LYS A 71 0.51 -2.27 19.81
CA LYS A 71 0.97 -2.07 21.17
C LYS A 71 0.08 -2.76 22.20
N THR A 72 -1.23 -2.67 22.02
CA THR A 72 -2.18 -3.29 22.96
C THR A 72 -2.07 -4.81 23.00
N HIS A 73 -1.70 -5.44 21.86
CA HIS A 73 -1.78 -6.89 21.69
C HIS A 73 -0.42 -7.58 21.55
N CYS A 74 0.70 -6.83 21.42
CA CYS A 74 2.01 -7.42 21.13
C CYS A 74 2.54 -8.38 22.20
N ASP A 75 2.01 -8.33 23.43
CA ASP A 75 2.34 -9.24 24.51
C ASP A 75 1.42 -10.48 24.60
N GLU A 76 0.39 -10.53 23.74
CA GLU A 76 -0.50 -11.70 23.70
C GLU A 76 0.21 -12.92 23.11
N PRO A 77 -0.06 -14.12 23.61
CA PRO A 77 0.49 -15.36 23.07
C PRO A 77 0.15 -15.50 21.57
N ASP A 78 1.18 -15.77 20.77
CA ASP A 78 1.05 -15.95 19.31
C ASP A 78 0.54 -14.72 18.54
N PHE A 79 0.69 -13.49 19.06
CA PHE A 79 0.23 -12.26 18.38
C PHE A 79 0.73 -12.18 16.93
N ALA A 80 2.01 -12.46 16.70
CA ALA A 80 2.59 -12.49 15.36
C ALA A 80 1.83 -13.44 14.42
N LYS A 81 1.50 -14.64 14.92
CA LYS A 81 0.82 -15.70 14.15
C LYS A 81 -0.68 -15.46 13.99
N LYS A 82 -1.34 -14.89 15.01
CA LYS A 82 -2.79 -14.72 15.02
C LYS A 82 -3.28 -13.41 14.43
N SER A 83 -2.44 -12.38 14.42
CA SER A 83 -2.82 -11.03 14.00
C SER A 83 -1.93 -10.47 12.90
N MET A 84 -0.61 -10.37 13.11
CA MET A 84 0.30 -9.75 12.14
C MET A 84 0.40 -10.57 10.84
N GLY A 85 0.63 -11.87 10.95
CA GLY A 85 0.74 -12.75 9.79
C GLY A 85 -0.53 -12.77 8.93
N PRO A 86 -1.73 -13.00 9.50
CA PRO A 86 -2.98 -12.93 8.74
C PRO A 86 -3.23 -11.59 8.06
N LEU A 87 -2.95 -10.46 8.72
CA LEU A 87 -3.13 -9.13 8.12
C LEU A 87 -2.15 -8.90 6.95
N ALA A 88 -0.87 -9.18 7.16
CA ALA A 88 0.14 -9.04 6.11
C ALA A 88 -0.15 -9.99 4.94
N GLY A 89 -0.58 -11.22 5.22
CA GLY A 89 -1.01 -12.18 4.20
C GLY A 89 -2.19 -11.64 3.38
N LYS A 90 -3.21 -11.10 4.04
CA LYS A 90 -4.37 -10.49 3.37
C LYS A 90 -3.96 -9.32 2.48
N LEU A 91 -3.11 -8.42 2.96
CA LEU A 91 -2.61 -7.31 2.17
C LEU A 91 -1.78 -7.77 0.96
N SER A 92 -0.97 -8.80 1.13
CA SER A 92 -0.19 -9.38 0.03
C SER A 92 -1.08 -10.07 -1.01
N GLU A 93 -2.19 -10.71 -0.59
CA GLU A 93 -3.23 -11.24 -1.49
C GLU A 93 -3.89 -10.12 -2.31
N ILE A 94 -4.22 -9.00 -1.67
CA ILE A 94 -4.78 -7.81 -2.34
C ILE A 94 -3.80 -7.26 -3.38
N VAL A 95 -2.51 -7.13 -3.03
CA VAL A 95 -1.46 -6.71 -3.97
C VAL A 95 -1.38 -7.66 -5.17
N LEU A 96 -1.36 -8.97 -4.92
CA LEU A 96 -1.35 -9.98 -5.97
C LEU A 96 -2.59 -9.86 -6.87
N TYR A 97 -3.77 -9.69 -6.27
CA TYR A 97 -5.01 -9.48 -7.00
C TYR A 97 -4.95 -8.23 -7.88
N MET A 98 -4.52 -7.08 -7.34
CA MET A 98 -4.36 -5.84 -8.09
C MET A 98 -3.41 -5.99 -9.29
N LYS A 99 -2.34 -6.76 -9.15
CA LYS A 99 -1.41 -7.06 -10.25
C LYS A 99 -2.00 -7.96 -11.32
N LYS A 100 -2.93 -8.86 -10.95
CA LYS A 100 -3.58 -9.83 -11.86
C LYS A 100 -4.88 -9.31 -12.48
N MET A 101 -5.57 -8.36 -11.86
CA MET A 101 -6.87 -7.86 -12.33
C MET A 101 -6.78 -7.23 -13.74
N SER A 102 -7.89 -7.26 -14.46
CA SER A 102 -7.95 -6.83 -15.86
C SER A 102 -7.95 -5.30 -16.03
N LYS A 103 -8.24 -4.56 -14.97
CA LYS A 103 -8.43 -3.11 -14.98
C LYS A 103 -7.19 -2.39 -14.50
N ILE A 104 -6.94 -1.22 -15.07
CA ILE A 104 -5.84 -0.35 -14.63
C ILE A 104 -6.22 0.25 -13.28
N VAL A 105 -5.28 0.21 -12.33
CA VAL A 105 -5.42 0.82 -11.01
C VAL A 105 -4.50 2.03 -10.90
N ILE A 106 -5.06 3.18 -10.54
CA ILE A 106 -4.33 4.44 -10.36
C ILE A 106 -4.42 4.84 -8.89
N CYS A 107 -3.28 5.10 -8.25
CA CYS A 107 -3.25 5.61 -6.88
C CYS A 107 -3.08 7.13 -6.86
N ALA A 108 -3.90 7.80 -6.04
CA ALA A 108 -3.82 9.23 -5.73
C ALA A 108 -3.33 9.41 -4.29
N VAL A 109 -2.08 9.83 -4.11
CA VAL A 109 -1.44 9.91 -2.79
C VAL A 109 -1.30 11.37 -2.36
N ALA A 110 -1.97 11.72 -1.24
CA ALA A 110 -1.76 12.99 -0.54
C ALA A 110 -1.34 12.73 0.91
N GLY A 111 -0.41 13.53 1.45
CA GLY A 111 0.08 13.38 2.82
C GLY A 111 0.87 12.08 3.03
N ALA A 112 0.72 11.46 4.21
CA ALA A 112 1.47 10.26 4.56
C ALA A 112 0.98 9.02 3.77
N CYS A 113 1.94 8.24 3.28
CA CYS A 113 1.76 6.94 2.64
C CYS A 113 2.86 6.02 3.19
N ALA A 114 2.53 5.23 4.23
CA ALA A 114 3.52 4.57 5.07
C ALA A 114 3.33 3.06 5.15
N GLY A 115 4.43 2.32 5.30
CA GLY A 115 4.44 0.88 5.58
C GLY A 115 3.64 0.06 4.56
N GLY A 116 2.76 -0.83 5.01
CA GLY A 116 1.92 -1.66 4.15
C GLY A 116 1.05 -0.85 3.18
N ALA A 117 0.61 0.36 3.57
CA ALA A 117 -0.14 1.24 2.68
C ALA A 117 0.73 1.84 1.56
N ALA A 118 2.01 2.11 1.82
CA ALA A 118 2.93 2.48 0.75
C ALA A 118 3.11 1.32 -0.24
N ASN A 119 3.22 0.09 0.25
CA ASN A 119 3.34 -1.09 -0.58
C ASN A 119 2.05 -1.38 -1.38
N LEU A 120 0.87 -1.13 -0.80
CA LEU A 120 -0.41 -1.17 -1.53
C LEU A 120 -0.45 -0.12 -2.65
N ALA A 121 0.01 1.11 -2.40
CA ALA A 121 0.13 2.14 -3.43
C ALA A 121 1.12 1.74 -4.53
N PHE A 122 2.26 1.13 -4.18
CA PHE A 122 3.26 0.63 -5.14
C PHE A 122 2.75 -0.56 -5.98
N ALA A 123 1.70 -1.24 -5.52
CA ALA A 123 1.02 -2.25 -6.31
C ALA A 123 0.15 -1.68 -7.43
N CYS A 124 -0.24 -0.41 -7.39
CA CYS A 124 -1.00 0.23 -8.44
C CYS A 124 -0.18 0.36 -9.74
N ASP A 125 -0.86 0.48 -10.87
CA ASP A 125 -0.20 0.60 -12.18
C ASP A 125 0.37 2.00 -12.41
N PHE A 126 -0.26 3.02 -11.82
CA PHE A 126 0.21 4.40 -11.80
C PHE A 126 0.01 5.02 -10.42
N ILE A 127 0.95 5.88 -10.03
CA ILE A 127 0.86 6.65 -8.80
C ILE A 127 1.00 8.14 -9.14
N TYR A 128 0.05 8.93 -8.67
CA TYR A 128 0.10 10.38 -8.67
C TYR A 128 0.25 10.86 -7.24
N ALA A 129 1.03 11.89 -7.02
CA ALA A 129 1.29 12.42 -5.69
C ALA A 129 0.91 13.90 -5.61
N ALA A 130 0.32 14.29 -4.50
CA ALA A 130 0.29 15.70 -4.12
C ALA A 130 1.70 16.16 -3.69
N ASP A 131 1.99 17.44 -3.77
CA ASP A 131 3.25 18.04 -3.36
C ASP A 131 3.62 17.80 -1.90
N ASN A 132 2.61 17.61 -1.05
CA ASN A 132 2.74 17.27 0.37
C ASN A 132 2.87 15.77 0.65
N ALA A 133 2.88 14.90 -0.38
CA ALA A 133 2.98 13.46 -0.20
C ALA A 133 4.34 13.04 0.37
N LYS A 134 4.29 12.04 1.26
CA LYS A 134 5.46 11.48 1.94
C LYS A 134 5.38 9.97 1.90
N PHE A 135 6.30 9.34 1.21
CA PHE A 135 6.39 7.88 1.12
C PHE A 135 7.46 7.39 2.09
N LEU A 136 7.14 6.36 2.86
CA LEU A 136 8.13 5.77 3.77
C LEU A 136 7.88 4.28 4.00
N GLN A 137 8.99 3.53 4.08
CA GLN A 137 9.00 2.13 4.51
C GLN A 137 9.19 2.11 6.03
N ALA A 138 8.09 2.34 6.76
CA ALA A 138 8.11 2.63 8.20
C ALA A 138 8.44 1.40 9.09
N PHE A 139 8.65 0.24 8.49
CA PHE A 139 8.79 -1.05 9.20
C PHE A 139 9.99 -1.11 10.12
N VAL A 140 11.17 -0.71 9.63
CA VAL A 140 12.43 -0.78 10.39
C VAL A 140 12.37 0.02 11.69
N GLY A 141 11.62 1.13 11.70
CA GLY A 141 11.44 1.97 12.90
C GLY A 141 10.71 1.26 14.05
N ILE A 142 10.03 0.16 13.77
CA ILE A 142 9.35 -0.69 14.77
C ILE A 142 9.87 -2.13 14.74
N GLY A 143 11.11 -2.35 14.31
CA GLY A 143 11.77 -3.66 14.33
C GLY A 143 11.20 -4.68 13.34
N LEU A 144 10.45 -4.25 12.32
CA LEU A 144 9.88 -5.15 11.30
C LEU A 144 10.65 -5.10 9.98
N CYS A 145 10.62 -6.19 9.24
CA CYS A 145 10.89 -6.20 7.81
C CYS A 145 9.64 -5.75 7.03
N PRO A 146 9.79 -5.22 5.78
CA PRO A 146 8.64 -4.86 4.95
C PRO A 146 7.77 -6.07 4.61
N ASP A 147 6.44 -5.85 4.66
CA ASP A 147 5.40 -6.78 4.24
C ASP A 147 4.64 -6.28 3.00
N THR A 148 3.47 -6.84 2.74
CA THR A 148 2.55 -6.41 1.67
C THR A 148 3.24 -6.40 0.29
N GLY A 149 4.18 -7.31 0.06
CA GLY A 149 4.92 -7.42 -1.20
C GLY A 149 5.94 -6.31 -1.46
N GLY A 150 6.30 -5.51 -0.44
CA GLY A 150 7.13 -4.32 -0.60
C GLY A 150 8.53 -4.61 -1.12
N VAL A 151 9.21 -5.63 -0.57
CA VAL A 151 10.57 -6.00 -1.02
C VAL A 151 10.56 -6.60 -2.43
N TYR A 152 9.43 -7.13 -2.87
CA TYR A 152 9.28 -7.62 -4.24
C TYR A 152 8.99 -6.51 -5.24
N THR A 153 8.13 -5.54 -4.88
CA THR A 153 7.62 -4.52 -5.80
C THR A 153 8.56 -3.32 -5.92
N LEU A 154 8.97 -2.72 -4.81
CA LEU A 154 9.70 -1.45 -4.80
C LEU A 154 11.04 -1.50 -5.55
N PRO A 155 11.90 -2.56 -5.41
CA PRO A 155 13.14 -2.64 -6.17
C PRO A 155 12.94 -2.71 -7.69
N ARG A 156 11.78 -3.23 -8.13
CA ARG A 156 11.41 -3.28 -9.56
C ARG A 156 10.98 -1.93 -10.10
N MET A 157 10.57 -1.02 -9.22
CA MET A 157 10.18 0.34 -9.61
C MET A 157 11.36 1.31 -9.65
N ILE A 158 12.19 1.31 -8.60
CA ILE A 158 13.22 2.36 -8.40
C ILE A 158 14.66 1.83 -8.34
N GLY A 159 14.84 0.52 -8.56
CA GLY A 159 16.12 -0.16 -8.46
C GLY A 159 16.47 -0.59 -7.04
N THR A 160 17.33 -1.62 -6.94
CA THR A 160 17.61 -2.32 -5.67
C THR A 160 18.28 -1.41 -4.63
N HIS A 161 19.24 -0.57 -5.02
CA HIS A 161 19.97 0.29 -4.08
C HIS A 161 19.05 1.33 -3.41
N ARG A 162 18.20 2.01 -4.17
CA ARG A 162 17.26 3.00 -3.62
C ARG A 162 16.20 2.35 -2.76
N ALA A 163 15.69 1.20 -3.19
CA ALA A 163 14.71 0.46 -2.41
C ALA A 163 15.30 -0.03 -1.08
N PHE A 164 16.52 -0.59 -1.11
CA PHE A 164 17.19 -1.06 0.10
C PHE A 164 17.50 0.09 1.07
N ASP A 165 17.95 1.25 0.56
CA ASP A 165 18.11 2.45 1.38
C ASP A 165 16.81 2.83 2.10
N MET A 166 15.67 2.84 1.38
CA MET A 166 14.36 3.12 2.00
C MET A 166 13.98 2.06 3.06
N PHE A 167 14.29 0.79 2.83
CA PHE A 167 13.98 -0.27 3.78
C PHE A 167 14.78 -0.16 5.08
N VAL A 168 16.10 0.04 4.99
CA VAL A 168 16.97 -0.02 6.17
C VAL A 168 17.02 1.29 6.95
N THR A 169 16.71 2.42 6.29
CA THR A 169 16.69 3.73 6.96
C THR A 169 15.31 4.17 7.42
N GLY A 170 14.25 3.64 6.81
CA GLY A 170 12.88 4.11 7.04
C GLY A 170 12.68 5.59 6.72
N ARG A 171 13.59 6.19 5.92
CA ARG A 171 13.54 7.61 5.62
C ARG A 171 12.31 8.01 4.82
N ILE A 172 11.95 9.26 4.95
CA ILE A 172 10.87 9.86 4.15
C ILE A 172 11.40 10.20 2.76
N VAL A 173 10.66 9.77 1.74
CA VAL A 173 10.81 10.21 0.35
C VAL A 173 9.68 11.19 0.05
N ALA A 174 10.04 12.46 -0.16
CA ALA A 174 9.07 13.51 -0.49
C ALA A 174 8.58 13.38 -1.95
N ALA A 175 7.45 14.00 -2.27
CA ALA A 175 6.82 13.93 -3.59
C ALA A 175 7.77 14.23 -4.75
N LYS A 176 8.58 15.31 -4.63
CA LYS A 176 9.55 15.66 -5.67
C LYS A 176 10.61 14.59 -5.89
N GLU A 177 11.19 14.06 -4.80
CA GLU A 177 12.16 12.96 -4.89
C GLU A 177 11.50 11.70 -5.47
N ALA A 178 10.27 11.39 -5.05
CA ALA A 178 9.51 10.26 -5.58
C ALA A 178 9.33 10.35 -7.11
N TYR A 179 9.12 11.55 -7.64
CA TYR A 179 9.08 11.79 -9.08
C TYR A 179 10.46 11.60 -9.73
N ASP A 180 11.51 12.21 -9.16
CA ASP A 180 12.86 12.17 -9.70
C ASP A 180 13.43 10.73 -9.77
N ILE A 181 13.04 9.85 -8.85
CA ILE A 181 13.45 8.42 -8.82
C ILE A 181 12.51 7.49 -9.60
N GLY A 182 11.45 8.02 -10.20
CA GLY A 182 10.49 7.25 -11.00
C GLY A 182 9.45 6.47 -10.18
N LEU A 183 9.29 6.77 -8.88
CA LEU A 183 8.30 6.13 -8.02
C LEU A 183 6.87 6.60 -8.34
N VAL A 184 6.70 7.87 -8.70
CA VAL A 184 5.41 8.45 -9.06
C VAL A 184 5.43 9.01 -10.48
N LYS A 185 4.28 8.96 -11.14
CA LYS A 185 4.11 9.44 -12.53
C LYS A 185 4.12 10.96 -12.63
N ALA A 186 3.55 11.65 -11.65
CA ALA A 186 3.46 13.11 -11.63
C ALA A 186 3.24 13.60 -10.19
N VAL A 187 3.61 14.86 -9.97
CA VAL A 187 3.33 15.62 -8.75
C VAL A 187 2.47 16.82 -9.10
N THR A 188 1.45 17.08 -8.29
CA THR A 188 0.51 18.22 -8.42
C THR A 188 0.34 18.92 -7.09
N THR A 189 -0.39 20.03 -7.06
CA THR A 189 -0.92 20.54 -5.78
C THR A 189 -1.91 19.53 -5.19
N LYS A 190 -2.21 19.64 -3.90
CA LYS A 190 -3.20 18.76 -3.27
C LYS A 190 -4.59 18.93 -3.90
N GLU A 191 -4.94 20.14 -4.25
CA GLU A 191 -6.22 20.51 -4.86
C GLU A 191 -6.38 19.94 -6.27
N ASP A 192 -5.29 19.89 -7.04
CA ASP A 192 -5.28 19.40 -8.43
C ASP A 192 -5.06 17.88 -8.53
N LEU A 193 -4.78 17.18 -7.44
CA LEU A 193 -4.45 15.75 -7.47
C LEU A 193 -5.57 14.92 -8.08
N LEU A 194 -6.76 14.94 -7.49
CA LEU A 194 -7.90 14.16 -7.99
C LEU A 194 -8.37 14.60 -9.38
N PRO A 195 -8.50 15.91 -9.68
CA PRO A 195 -8.78 16.37 -11.05
C PRO A 195 -7.81 15.81 -12.08
N THR A 196 -6.50 15.82 -11.79
CA THR A 196 -5.46 15.29 -12.69
C THR A 196 -5.58 13.76 -12.86
N VAL A 197 -5.82 13.04 -11.77
CA VAL A 197 -6.01 11.59 -11.79
C VAL A 197 -7.24 11.22 -12.61
N TYR A 198 -8.37 11.90 -12.40
CA TYR A 198 -9.60 11.61 -13.15
C TYR A 198 -9.48 11.96 -14.63
N ALA A 199 -8.81 13.06 -14.98
CA ALA A 199 -8.55 13.39 -16.38
C ALA A 199 -7.73 12.29 -17.09
N PHE A 200 -6.73 11.73 -16.40
CA PHE A 200 -5.97 10.61 -16.93
C PHE A 200 -6.79 9.30 -16.98
N ALA A 201 -7.57 9.02 -15.94
CA ALA A 201 -8.46 7.85 -15.91
C ALA A 201 -9.50 7.91 -17.05
N GLU A 202 -10.14 9.06 -17.26
CA GLU A 202 -11.11 9.27 -18.37
C GLU A 202 -10.46 9.06 -19.75
N LYS A 203 -9.19 9.47 -19.93
CA LYS A 203 -8.45 9.14 -21.17
C LYS A 203 -8.29 7.65 -21.34
N LEU A 204 -7.99 6.90 -20.28
CA LEU A 204 -7.84 5.45 -20.34
C LEU A 204 -9.16 4.72 -20.57
N THR A 205 -10.29 5.22 -20.02
CA THR A 205 -11.61 4.59 -20.27
C THR A 205 -12.04 4.63 -21.74
N LYS A 206 -11.49 5.57 -22.54
CA LYS A 206 -11.73 5.71 -23.97
C LYS A 206 -10.72 4.91 -24.83
N GLY A 207 -9.71 4.33 -24.20
CA GLY A 207 -8.66 3.61 -24.90
C GLY A 207 -8.96 2.12 -25.12
N PRO A 208 -8.03 1.37 -25.71
CA PRO A 208 -8.18 -0.05 -26.04
C PRO A 208 -8.01 -0.92 -24.78
N THR A 209 -9.06 -1.06 -23.98
CA THR A 209 -9.03 -1.76 -22.67
C THR A 209 -8.58 -3.22 -22.78
N LEU A 210 -8.90 -3.91 -23.88
CA LEU A 210 -8.39 -5.26 -24.13
C LEU A 210 -6.86 -5.29 -24.23
N ALA A 211 -6.27 -4.32 -24.93
CA ALA A 211 -4.81 -4.22 -25.05
C ALA A 211 -4.20 -3.89 -23.69
N TYR A 212 -4.78 -2.97 -22.90
CA TYR A 212 -4.31 -2.65 -21.55
C TYR A 212 -4.30 -3.87 -20.64
N ARG A 213 -5.41 -4.65 -20.63
CA ARG A 213 -5.49 -5.90 -19.88
C ARG A 213 -4.38 -6.87 -20.27
N ASN A 214 -4.14 -7.06 -21.56
CA ASN A 214 -3.14 -8.00 -22.03
C ASN A 214 -1.71 -7.52 -21.74
N MET A 215 -1.42 -6.20 -21.84
CA MET A 215 -0.14 -5.63 -21.42
C MET A 215 0.10 -5.85 -19.93
N LYS A 216 -0.90 -5.58 -19.08
CA LYS A 216 -0.80 -5.80 -17.62
C LYS A 216 -0.54 -7.26 -17.30
N LYS A 217 -1.24 -8.19 -17.97
CA LYS A 217 -1.02 -9.63 -17.84
C LYS A 217 0.41 -10.04 -18.25
N LEU A 218 0.89 -9.56 -19.38
CA LEU A 218 2.28 -9.81 -19.83
C LEU A 218 3.32 -9.25 -18.84
N MET A 219 3.09 -8.06 -18.31
CA MET A 219 3.95 -7.49 -17.26
C MET A 219 3.94 -8.35 -16.00
N PHE A 220 2.76 -8.84 -15.58
CA PHE A 220 2.67 -9.73 -14.43
C PHE A 220 3.48 -11.02 -14.69
N GLU A 221 3.26 -11.69 -15.79
CA GLU A 221 3.95 -12.95 -16.13
C GLU A 221 5.47 -12.78 -16.27
N SER A 222 5.92 -11.63 -16.77
CA SER A 222 7.36 -11.38 -16.96
C SER A 222 8.09 -10.90 -15.70
N MET A 223 7.42 -10.13 -14.85
CA MET A 223 8.08 -9.43 -13.73
C MET A 223 7.66 -9.95 -12.35
N TYR A 224 6.50 -10.61 -12.24
CA TYR A 224 5.91 -11.00 -10.96
C TYR A 224 5.69 -12.51 -10.81
N LYS A 225 6.25 -13.33 -11.69
CA LYS A 225 6.05 -14.80 -11.72
C LYS A 225 6.39 -15.50 -10.40
N GLY A 226 7.36 -15.01 -9.64
CA GLY A 226 7.76 -15.60 -8.35
C GLY A 226 7.10 -14.92 -7.12
N PHE A 227 6.04 -14.14 -7.31
CA PHE A 227 5.45 -13.36 -6.22
C PHE A 227 4.77 -14.25 -5.17
N GLU A 228 4.14 -15.35 -5.57
CA GLU A 228 3.48 -16.27 -4.64
C GLU A 228 4.48 -17.02 -3.74
N GLU A 229 5.64 -17.41 -4.28
CA GLU A 229 6.74 -17.98 -3.49
C GLU A 229 7.36 -16.94 -2.56
N TYR A 230 7.52 -15.71 -3.04
CA TYR A 230 7.99 -14.60 -2.23
C TYR A 230 7.06 -14.33 -1.02
N MET A 231 5.74 -14.35 -1.19
CA MET A 231 4.77 -14.15 -0.10
C MET A 231 4.97 -15.16 1.04
N LYS A 232 5.32 -16.40 0.71
CA LYS A 232 5.60 -17.44 1.74
C LYS A 232 6.84 -17.08 2.55
N ALA A 233 7.91 -16.63 1.89
CA ALA A 233 9.14 -16.21 2.57
C ALA A 233 8.90 -14.94 3.39
N GLU A 234 8.17 -13.95 2.86
CA GLU A 234 7.76 -12.73 3.58
C GLU A 234 7.04 -13.07 4.89
N SER A 235 6.07 -14.00 4.84
CA SER A 235 5.32 -14.43 6.03
C SER A 235 6.22 -15.03 7.12
N VAL A 236 7.24 -15.80 6.75
CA VAL A 236 8.19 -16.38 7.70
C VAL A 236 9.01 -15.29 8.39
N TYR A 237 9.68 -14.44 7.60
CA TYR A 237 10.56 -13.40 8.15
C TYR A 237 9.80 -12.31 8.91
N LEU A 238 8.60 -11.95 8.47
CA LEU A 238 7.73 -11.05 9.23
C LEU A 238 7.34 -11.68 10.58
N GLY A 239 7.04 -12.99 10.59
CA GLY A 239 6.73 -13.73 11.81
C GLY A 239 7.90 -13.72 12.81
N GLU A 240 9.13 -13.90 12.34
CA GLU A 240 10.34 -13.78 13.17
C GLU A 240 10.47 -12.36 13.75
N CYS A 241 10.41 -11.33 12.93
CA CYS A 241 10.48 -9.94 13.36
C CYS A 241 9.38 -9.58 14.36
N SER A 242 8.12 -9.90 14.06
CA SER A 242 6.97 -9.53 14.92
C SER A 242 6.88 -10.31 16.23
N SER A 243 7.71 -11.34 16.39
CA SER A 243 7.86 -12.11 17.64
C SER A 243 9.07 -11.65 18.49
N SER A 244 9.85 -10.69 18.01
CA SER A 244 11.09 -10.23 18.64
C SER A 244 10.85 -9.23 19.78
N GLU A 245 11.82 -9.10 20.68
CA GLU A 245 11.82 -8.03 21.68
C GLU A 245 12.05 -6.66 21.01
N ASP A 246 12.80 -6.60 19.91
CA ASP A 246 13.00 -5.38 19.13
C ASP A 246 11.67 -4.83 18.56
N PHE A 247 10.73 -5.69 18.17
CA PHE A 247 9.41 -5.25 17.74
C PHE A 247 8.62 -4.56 18.87
N LYS A 248 8.63 -5.13 20.06
CA LYS A 248 7.98 -4.56 21.26
C LYS A 248 8.59 -3.22 21.65
N GLU A 249 9.93 -3.16 21.65
CA GLU A 249 10.67 -1.93 21.90
C GLU A 249 10.35 -0.87 20.83
N GLY A 250 10.39 -1.23 19.57
CA GLY A 250 10.14 -0.32 18.46
C GLY A 250 8.75 0.31 18.51
N ILE A 251 7.70 -0.48 18.78
CA ILE A 251 6.33 0.03 18.97
C ILE A 251 6.26 0.98 20.17
N THR A 252 6.88 0.58 21.29
CA THR A 252 6.88 1.39 22.52
C THR A 252 7.57 2.73 22.29
N ALA A 253 8.77 2.70 21.74
CA ALA A 253 9.55 3.90 21.42
C ALA A 253 8.82 4.83 20.45
N PHE A 254 8.15 4.28 19.43
CA PHE A 254 7.35 5.06 18.48
C PHE A 254 6.22 5.82 19.17
N LEU A 255 5.46 5.16 20.05
CA LEU A 255 4.35 5.79 20.78
C LEU A 255 4.83 6.80 21.82
N GLU A 256 5.96 6.54 22.47
CA GLU A 256 6.62 7.43 23.44
C GLU A 256 7.41 8.56 22.75
N LYS A 257 7.53 8.54 21.43
CA LYS A 257 8.29 9.54 20.63
C LYS A 257 9.75 9.65 21.05
N ARG A 258 10.38 8.55 21.38
CA ARG A 258 11.81 8.43 21.70
C ARG A 258 12.54 7.55 20.67
N PRO A 259 13.87 7.63 20.58
CA PRO A 259 14.66 6.63 19.84
C PRO A 259 14.43 5.22 20.39
N ALA A 260 14.37 4.23 19.50
CA ALA A 260 14.33 2.83 19.87
C ALA A 260 15.75 2.31 20.16
N GLU A 261 15.86 1.38 21.13
CA GLU A 261 17.14 0.75 21.55
C GLU A 261 17.13 -0.73 21.16
N PHE A 262 17.31 -1.01 19.88
CA PHE A 262 17.28 -2.36 19.33
C PHE A 262 18.49 -3.19 19.78
N GLN A 263 18.24 -4.49 20.07
CA GLN A 263 19.24 -5.45 20.55
C GLN A 263 19.50 -6.61 19.56
N GLY A 264 18.73 -6.68 18.46
CA GLY A 264 18.84 -7.76 17.47
C GLY A 264 18.22 -9.09 17.95
N LYS A 265 17.22 -9.06 18.82
CA LYS A 265 16.59 -10.26 19.40
C LYS A 265 15.08 -10.09 19.64
#